data_4f113157e3fd8db3065d187eef8cb873
#
_entry.id   4f113157e3fd8db3065d187eef8cb873
#
_cell.length_a   1.000
_cell.length_b   1.000
_cell.length_c   1.000
_cell.angle_alpha   90.00
_cell.angle_beta   90.00
_cell.angle_gamma   90.00
#
_symmetry.space_group_name_H-M   'P 1'
#
loop_
_entity.id
_entity.type
_entity.pdbx_description
1 polymer ?
#
loop_
_entity_poly.entity_id
_entity_poly.type
_entity_poly.pdbx_seq_one_letter_code
_entity_poly.pdbx_strand_id
1 'polypeptide(L)'
;MSVLGLARPELLTMAPYSSARMEAAGGDIWLNANESPWNPIELGRINRYPEPQPPQLLAALASLYGVEISHLFVGRGSDEPIDLLTRAFCRAGIDSVLIAPPTFGMYAVAAQVQGAKQRTVLLRPEAGFALDPDAILAAVDA
;
A
#
# COMPACT_ATOMS: atom_id res chain seq x y z
N MET A 1 3.98 11.06 -18.25
CA MET A 1 3.35 11.74 -17.09
C MET A 1 3.69 10.89 -15.87
N SER A 2 4.20 11.49 -14.79
CA SER A 2 4.50 10.72 -13.56
C SER A 2 3.20 10.35 -12.85
N VAL A 3 3.06 9.10 -12.38
CA VAL A 3 1.92 8.64 -11.57
C VAL A 3 1.74 9.48 -10.29
N LEU A 4 2.84 10.05 -9.78
CA LEU A 4 2.78 10.96 -8.63
C LEU A 4 1.90 12.19 -8.88
N GLY A 5 1.78 12.64 -10.12
CA GLY A 5 0.88 13.76 -10.48
C GLY A 5 -0.60 13.43 -10.35
N LEU A 6 -0.96 12.16 -10.18
CA LEU A 6 -2.33 11.70 -9.93
C LEU A 6 -2.64 11.59 -8.43
N ALA A 7 -1.63 11.67 -7.56
CA ALA A 7 -1.84 11.62 -6.13
C ALA A 7 -2.58 12.88 -5.64
N ARG A 8 -3.26 12.74 -4.53
CA ARG A 8 -3.93 13.86 -3.86
C ARG A 8 -2.93 14.97 -3.57
N PRO A 9 -3.22 16.24 -3.96
CA PRO A 9 -2.24 17.33 -3.87
C PRO A 9 -1.67 17.57 -2.47
N GLU A 10 -2.48 17.37 -1.44
CA GLU A 10 -2.05 17.54 -0.05
C GLU A 10 -0.98 16.54 0.38
N LEU A 11 -0.91 15.36 -0.26
CA LEU A 11 0.11 14.36 0.03
C LEU A 11 1.47 14.71 -0.57
N LEU A 12 1.48 15.43 -1.68
CA LEU A 12 2.72 15.85 -2.37
C LEU A 12 3.55 16.83 -1.53
N THR A 13 2.91 17.54 -0.62
CA THR A 13 3.54 18.53 0.28
C THR A 13 3.72 18.02 1.70
N MET A 14 3.21 16.82 1.99
CA MET A 14 3.28 16.23 3.33
C MET A 14 4.70 15.74 3.63
N ALA A 15 5.27 16.21 4.72
CA ALA A 15 6.52 15.65 5.21
C ALA A 15 6.31 14.22 5.73
N PRO A 16 7.14 13.26 5.34
CA PRO A 16 7.05 11.92 5.88
C PRO A 16 7.34 11.93 7.39
N TYR A 17 6.69 11.03 8.12
CA TYR A 17 7.02 10.81 9.51
C TYR A 17 8.44 10.25 9.62
N SER A 18 9.28 10.93 10.41
CA SER A 18 10.57 10.41 10.83
C SER A 18 10.52 10.03 12.30
N SER A 19 10.93 8.83 12.62
CA SER A 19 11.03 8.38 14.00
C SER A 19 12.44 8.67 14.54
N ALA A 20 12.52 8.93 15.84
CA ALA A 20 13.82 9.09 16.53
C ALA A 20 14.79 7.93 16.27
N ARG A 21 14.26 6.73 15.97
CA ARG A 21 15.07 5.57 15.58
C ARG A 21 15.65 5.73 14.18
N MET A 22 14.90 6.25 13.22
CA MET A 22 15.38 6.49 11.85
C MET A 22 16.43 7.60 11.80
N GLU A 23 16.35 8.55 12.73
CA GLU A 23 17.30 9.67 12.86
C GLU A 23 18.55 9.32 13.67
N ALA A 24 18.52 8.21 14.42
CA ALA A 24 19.65 7.80 15.25
C ALA A 24 20.81 7.28 14.39
N ALA A 25 21.96 7.91 14.51
CA ALA A 25 23.19 7.56 13.77
C ALA A 25 23.90 6.29 14.29
N GLY A 26 23.28 5.52 15.17
CA GLY A 26 23.85 4.33 15.81
C GLY A 26 23.98 4.48 17.32
N GLY A 27 24.64 3.51 17.95
CA GLY A 27 24.86 3.46 19.40
C GLY A 27 24.48 2.11 19.98
N ASP A 28 25.04 1.78 21.15
CA ASP A 28 24.81 0.49 21.83
C ASP A 28 23.64 0.55 22.81
N ILE A 29 23.29 1.76 23.27
CA ILE A 29 22.22 1.99 24.24
C ILE A 29 21.08 2.73 23.55
N TRP A 30 19.94 2.04 23.41
CA TRP A 30 18.75 2.50 22.68
C TRP A 30 17.66 2.92 23.68
N LEU A 31 17.43 4.23 23.84
CA LEU A 31 16.42 4.82 24.73
C LEU A 31 15.40 5.69 23.97
N ASN A 32 15.42 5.66 22.65
CA ASN A 32 14.72 6.61 21.79
C ASN A 32 13.36 6.12 21.25
N ALA A 33 13.01 4.85 21.47
CA ALA A 33 11.79 4.25 20.89
C ALA A 33 10.91 3.53 21.92
N ASN A 34 11.21 3.68 23.21
CA ASN A 34 10.49 2.98 24.29
C ASN A 34 10.40 1.46 24.11
N GLU A 35 11.46 0.88 23.53
CA GLU A 35 11.55 -0.55 23.30
C GLU A 35 11.92 -1.27 24.61
N SER A 36 11.40 -2.50 24.78
CA SER A 36 11.77 -3.34 25.92
C SER A 36 13.29 -3.61 25.91
N PRO A 37 14.00 -3.47 27.04
CA PRO A 37 15.39 -3.88 27.15
C PRO A 37 15.54 -5.42 27.18
N TRP A 38 14.45 -6.12 27.47
CA TRP A 38 14.43 -7.58 27.63
C TRP A 38 13.93 -8.25 26.36
N ASN A 39 14.70 -9.21 25.85
CA ASN A 39 14.24 -10.09 24.78
C ASN A 39 13.48 -11.26 25.41
N PRO A 40 12.18 -11.44 25.13
CA PRO A 40 11.35 -12.44 25.82
C PRO A 40 11.68 -13.89 25.42
N ILE A 41 12.37 -14.09 24.31
CA ILE A 41 12.76 -15.42 23.80
C ILE A 41 14.17 -15.36 23.20
N GLU A 42 14.85 -16.50 23.13
CA GLU A 42 16.19 -16.64 22.53
C GLU A 42 16.15 -16.66 20.98
N LEU A 43 15.16 -16.06 20.37
CA LEU A 43 14.99 -16.05 18.92
C LEU A 43 15.14 -14.63 18.36
N GLY A 44 16.37 -14.27 18.01
CA GLY A 44 16.67 -12.95 17.46
C GLY A 44 16.40 -11.81 18.45
N ARG A 45 16.32 -10.59 17.93
CA ARG A 45 16.08 -9.36 18.71
C ARG A 45 14.64 -8.88 18.55
N ILE A 46 13.66 -9.70 18.91
CA ILE A 46 12.24 -9.40 18.74
C ILE A 46 11.68 -8.34 19.69
N ASN A 47 12.47 -7.92 20.66
CA ASN A 47 12.19 -6.77 21.53
C ASN A 47 12.42 -5.41 20.83
N ARG A 48 12.89 -5.42 19.58
CA ARG A 48 13.17 -4.22 18.79
C ARG A 48 12.16 -4.07 17.66
N TYR A 49 11.80 -2.83 17.36
CA TYR A 49 10.97 -2.55 16.18
C TYR A 49 11.68 -3.03 14.91
N PRO A 50 10.97 -3.70 14.01
CA PRO A 50 11.52 -4.02 12.69
C PRO A 50 11.71 -2.75 11.85
N GLU A 51 12.54 -2.86 10.82
CA GLU A 51 12.60 -1.84 9.79
C GLU A 51 11.23 -1.74 9.08
N PRO A 52 10.71 -0.52 8.80
CA PRO A 52 9.43 -0.34 8.11
C PRO A 52 9.38 -1.05 6.74
N GLN A 53 10.50 -1.01 6.02
CA GLN A 53 10.71 -1.72 4.75
C GLN A 53 12.03 -2.49 4.86
N PRO A 54 12.02 -3.77 5.32
CA PRO A 54 13.23 -4.52 5.62
C PRO A 54 14.14 -4.68 4.40
N PRO A 55 15.39 -4.17 4.40
CA PRO A 55 16.22 -4.16 3.20
C PRO A 55 16.54 -5.54 2.63
N GLN A 56 16.76 -6.53 3.50
CA GLN A 56 17.04 -7.90 3.08
C GLN A 56 15.84 -8.54 2.38
N LEU A 57 14.62 -8.29 2.88
CA LEU A 57 13.38 -8.78 2.26
C LEU A 57 13.15 -8.10 0.91
N LEU A 58 13.32 -6.77 0.85
CA LEU A 58 13.19 -6.03 -0.39
C LEU A 58 14.20 -6.52 -1.45
N ALA A 59 15.45 -6.76 -1.08
CA ALA A 59 16.46 -7.28 -2.00
C ALA A 59 16.09 -8.68 -2.52
N ALA A 60 15.61 -9.56 -1.66
CA ALA A 60 15.16 -10.90 -2.05
C ALA A 60 13.96 -10.85 -3.01
N LEU A 61 12.96 -9.98 -2.72
CA LEU A 61 11.79 -9.79 -3.58
C LEU A 61 12.15 -9.13 -4.92
N ALA A 62 13.05 -8.14 -4.92
CA ALA A 62 13.55 -7.51 -6.14
C ALA A 62 14.21 -8.55 -7.07
N SER A 63 15.04 -9.43 -6.50
CA SER A 63 15.65 -10.53 -7.23
C SER A 63 14.63 -11.53 -7.76
N LEU A 64 13.64 -11.90 -6.92
CA LEU A 64 12.59 -12.87 -7.27
C LEU A 64 11.71 -12.39 -8.42
N TYR A 65 11.32 -11.11 -8.39
CA TYR A 65 10.39 -10.53 -9.37
C TYR A 65 11.09 -9.83 -10.53
N GLY A 66 12.42 -9.68 -10.50
CA GLY A 66 13.19 -9.01 -11.54
C GLY A 66 12.88 -7.52 -11.66
N VAL A 67 12.65 -6.85 -10.51
CA VAL A 67 12.30 -5.42 -10.45
C VAL A 67 13.28 -4.67 -9.54
N GLU A 68 13.38 -3.36 -9.71
CA GLU A 68 14.16 -2.52 -8.81
C GLU A 68 13.50 -2.42 -7.42
N ILE A 69 14.30 -2.31 -6.37
CA ILE A 69 13.81 -2.15 -4.98
C ILE A 69 12.86 -0.96 -4.85
N SER A 70 13.12 0.12 -5.58
CA SER A 70 12.27 1.33 -5.62
C SER A 70 10.86 1.10 -6.15
N HIS A 71 10.60 -0.03 -6.81
CA HIS A 71 9.28 -0.43 -7.30
C HIS A 71 8.55 -1.39 -6.35
N LEU A 72 9.12 -1.65 -5.18
CA LEU A 72 8.54 -2.57 -4.20
C LEU A 72 8.06 -1.82 -2.95
N PHE A 73 6.90 -2.22 -2.50
CA PHE A 73 6.36 -1.89 -1.19
C PHE A 73 5.93 -3.17 -0.50
N VAL A 74 6.43 -3.41 0.70
CA VAL A 74 6.07 -4.56 1.52
C VAL A 74 5.08 -4.14 2.57
N GLY A 75 3.85 -4.64 2.46
CA GLY A 75 2.76 -4.40 3.40
C GLY A 75 2.38 -5.66 4.18
N ARG A 76 1.44 -5.50 5.10
CA ARG A 76 0.83 -6.61 5.86
C ARG A 76 -0.29 -7.25 5.05
N GLY A 77 0.08 -8.06 4.06
CA GLY A 77 -0.83 -8.60 3.07
C GLY A 77 -1.25 -7.54 2.04
N SER A 78 -2.19 -7.89 1.15
CA SER A 78 -2.69 -7.02 0.09
C SER A 78 -3.62 -5.91 0.58
N ASP A 79 -4.23 -6.06 1.76
CA ASP A 79 -5.20 -5.12 2.30
C ASP A 79 -4.59 -3.75 2.57
N GLU A 80 -3.38 -3.72 3.14
CA GLU A 80 -2.68 -2.47 3.44
C GLU A 80 -2.34 -1.67 2.18
N PRO A 81 -1.69 -2.22 1.14
CA PRO A 81 -1.47 -1.47 -0.10
C PRO A 81 -2.76 -1.06 -0.82
N ILE A 82 -3.83 -1.86 -0.79
CA ILE A 82 -5.12 -1.48 -1.36
C ILE A 82 -5.68 -0.24 -0.65
N ASP A 83 -5.69 -0.24 0.69
CA ASP A 83 -6.15 0.90 1.50
C ASP A 83 -5.27 2.13 1.25
N LEU A 84 -3.94 1.99 1.28
CA LEU A 84 -3.00 3.09 1.07
C LEU A 84 -3.14 3.70 -0.33
N LEU A 85 -3.24 2.89 -1.38
CA LEU A 85 -3.44 3.39 -2.75
C LEU A 85 -4.78 4.13 -2.87
N THR A 86 -5.85 3.58 -2.31
CA THR A 86 -7.15 4.24 -2.31
C THR A 86 -7.09 5.58 -1.60
N ARG A 87 -6.44 5.67 -0.45
CA ARG A 87 -6.23 6.93 0.29
C ARG A 87 -5.35 7.92 -0.46
N ALA A 88 -4.32 7.43 -1.14
CA ALA A 88 -3.36 8.29 -1.84
C ALA A 88 -3.94 8.93 -3.09
N PHE A 89 -4.83 8.24 -3.80
CA PHE A 89 -5.31 8.68 -5.11
C PHE A 89 -6.78 9.09 -5.15
N CYS A 90 -7.59 8.72 -4.14
CA CYS A 90 -9.02 9.02 -4.14
C CYS A 90 -9.40 10.05 -3.07
N ARG A 91 -9.97 11.19 -3.47
CA ARG A 91 -10.59 12.18 -2.58
C ARG A 91 -12.01 11.75 -2.24
N ALA A 92 -12.36 11.82 -0.95
CA ALA A 92 -13.68 11.49 -0.47
C ALA A 92 -14.77 12.34 -1.19
N GLY A 93 -15.84 11.68 -1.62
CA GLY A 93 -16.98 12.33 -2.29
C GLY A 93 -16.72 12.79 -3.73
N ILE A 94 -15.48 12.80 -4.20
CA ILE A 94 -15.09 13.30 -5.52
C ILE A 94 -14.68 12.14 -6.43
N ASP A 95 -13.62 11.45 -6.08
CA ASP A 95 -13.01 10.41 -6.92
C ASP A 95 -13.72 9.05 -6.74
N SER A 96 -13.44 8.13 -7.64
CA SER A 96 -14.06 6.81 -7.65
C SER A 96 -13.04 5.69 -7.82
N VAL A 97 -13.38 4.51 -7.30
CA VAL A 97 -12.67 3.26 -7.53
C VAL A 97 -13.51 2.39 -8.44
N LEU A 98 -12.96 1.95 -9.57
CA LEU A 98 -13.60 0.99 -10.46
C LEU A 98 -13.24 -0.42 -10.02
N ILE A 99 -14.26 -1.26 -9.85
CA ILE A 99 -14.12 -2.68 -9.50
C ILE A 99 -14.82 -3.57 -10.52
N ALA A 100 -14.30 -4.77 -10.72
CA ALA A 100 -14.83 -5.74 -11.68
C ALA A 100 -15.25 -7.05 -10.96
N PRO A 101 -16.44 -7.10 -10.35
CA PRO A 101 -16.94 -8.32 -9.70
C PRO A 101 -17.26 -9.45 -10.69
N PRO A 102 -17.10 -10.72 -10.21
CA PRO A 102 -16.66 -11.13 -8.90
C PRO A 102 -15.16 -10.88 -8.68
N THR A 103 -14.82 -10.23 -7.57
CA THR A 103 -13.44 -9.88 -7.23
C THR A 103 -13.24 -9.87 -5.70
N PHE A 104 -12.01 -9.68 -5.26
CA PHE A 104 -11.70 -9.57 -3.83
C PHE A 104 -12.40 -8.37 -3.19
N GLY A 105 -13.13 -8.62 -2.08
CA GLY A 105 -14.01 -7.62 -1.47
C GLY A 105 -13.33 -6.38 -0.90
N MET A 106 -12.03 -6.45 -0.59
CA MET A 106 -11.31 -5.33 0.03
C MET A 106 -11.23 -4.07 -0.84
N TYR A 107 -11.29 -4.20 -2.16
CA TYR A 107 -11.37 -3.02 -3.05
C TYR A 107 -12.61 -2.17 -2.76
N ALA A 108 -13.76 -2.82 -2.60
CA ALA A 108 -15.01 -2.13 -2.26
C ALA A 108 -14.97 -1.55 -0.83
N VAL A 109 -14.43 -2.30 0.12
CA VAL A 109 -14.29 -1.86 1.52
C VAL A 109 -13.38 -0.64 1.62
N ALA A 110 -12.21 -0.67 0.99
CA ALA A 110 -11.27 0.45 0.98
C ALA A 110 -11.90 1.71 0.36
N ALA A 111 -12.61 1.56 -0.77
CA ALA A 111 -13.34 2.67 -1.39
C ALA A 111 -14.40 3.25 -0.46
N GLN A 112 -15.18 2.40 0.22
CA GLN A 112 -16.23 2.83 1.14
C GLN A 112 -15.66 3.54 2.37
N VAL A 113 -14.59 2.99 2.98
CA VAL A 113 -13.92 3.61 4.14
C VAL A 113 -13.32 4.97 3.76
N GLN A 114 -12.77 5.11 2.55
CA GLN A 114 -12.26 6.38 2.04
C GLN A 114 -13.37 7.38 1.69
N GLY A 115 -14.60 6.92 1.54
CA GLY A 115 -15.69 7.76 1.03
C GLY A 115 -15.60 8.03 -0.47
N ALA A 116 -14.83 7.20 -1.20
CA ALA A 116 -14.77 7.24 -2.65
C ALA A 116 -16.00 6.54 -3.26
N LYS A 117 -16.44 7.01 -4.42
CA LYS A 117 -17.52 6.37 -5.15
C LYS A 117 -17.05 5.02 -5.71
N GLN A 118 -17.97 4.05 -5.80
CA GLN A 118 -17.70 2.79 -6.48
C GLN A 118 -18.32 2.79 -7.87
N ARG A 119 -17.51 2.47 -8.88
CA ARG A 119 -17.98 2.15 -10.23
C ARG A 119 -17.78 0.66 -10.46
N THR A 120 -18.76 0.01 -11.07
CA THR A 120 -18.75 -1.44 -11.23
C THR A 120 -18.90 -1.81 -12.70
N VAL A 121 -17.98 -2.62 -13.21
CA VAL A 121 -18.07 -3.30 -14.49
C VAL A 121 -17.97 -4.78 -14.22
N LEU A 122 -19.05 -5.52 -14.46
CA LEU A 122 -19.07 -6.96 -14.15
C LEU A 122 -18.15 -7.73 -15.10
N LEU A 123 -17.48 -8.74 -14.56
CA LEU A 123 -16.86 -9.77 -15.41
C LEU A 123 -17.94 -10.52 -16.18
N ARG A 124 -17.62 -11.05 -17.36
CA ARG A 124 -18.54 -11.74 -18.25
C ARG A 124 -18.58 -13.25 -17.98
N PRO A 125 -19.58 -13.78 -17.26
CA PRO A 125 -19.63 -15.20 -16.90
C PRO A 125 -19.68 -16.11 -18.14
N GLU A 126 -20.41 -15.68 -19.19
CA GLU A 126 -20.53 -16.39 -20.46
C GLU A 126 -19.20 -16.48 -21.24
N ALA A 127 -18.25 -15.62 -20.93
CA ALA A 127 -16.91 -15.61 -21.51
C ALA A 127 -15.83 -16.09 -20.49
N GLY A 128 -16.21 -16.96 -19.54
CA GLY A 128 -15.30 -17.49 -18.53
C GLY A 128 -14.81 -16.44 -17.53
N PHE A 129 -15.63 -15.47 -17.19
CA PHE A 129 -15.30 -14.32 -16.34
C PHE A 129 -14.22 -13.40 -16.92
N ALA A 130 -14.14 -13.28 -18.23
CA ALA A 130 -13.24 -12.37 -18.89
C ALA A 130 -13.59 -10.91 -18.56
N LEU A 131 -12.57 -10.05 -18.50
CA LEU A 131 -12.73 -8.59 -18.43
C LEU A 131 -13.37 -8.08 -19.73
N ASP A 132 -14.11 -6.99 -19.62
CA ASP A 132 -14.58 -6.18 -20.74
C ASP A 132 -13.78 -4.86 -20.79
N PRO A 133 -12.70 -4.80 -21.58
CA PRO A 133 -11.83 -3.62 -21.62
C PRO A 133 -12.56 -2.36 -22.10
N ASP A 134 -13.47 -2.49 -23.06
CA ASP A 134 -14.20 -1.36 -23.62
C ASP A 134 -15.18 -0.78 -22.59
N ALA A 135 -15.89 -1.64 -21.87
CA ALA A 135 -16.76 -1.21 -20.78
C ALA A 135 -15.98 -0.59 -19.62
N ILE A 136 -14.77 -1.10 -19.32
CA ILE A 136 -13.88 -0.53 -18.28
C ILE A 136 -13.42 0.87 -18.71
N LEU A 137 -12.93 1.04 -19.94
CA LEU A 137 -12.50 2.35 -20.44
C LEU A 137 -13.64 3.35 -20.45
N ALA A 138 -14.81 2.97 -20.93
CA ALA A 138 -16.01 3.82 -20.90
C ALA A 138 -16.40 4.22 -19.45
N ALA A 139 -16.23 3.32 -18.48
CA ALA A 139 -16.53 3.62 -17.09
C ALA A 139 -15.45 4.51 -16.41
N VAL A 140 -14.22 4.55 -16.92
CA VAL A 140 -13.17 5.45 -16.43
C VAL A 140 -13.43 6.88 -16.90
N ASP A 141 -13.87 7.07 -18.15
CA ASP A 141 -14.05 8.38 -18.77
C ASP A 141 -15.38 9.05 -18.40
N ALA A 142 -16.29 8.35 -17.75
CA ALA A 142 -17.59 8.86 -17.29
C ALA A 142 -17.50 9.51 -15.91
#